data_373a7f59bda22707c06b358a997641ea
#
_entry.id   373a7f59bda22707c06b358a997641ea
#
_cell.length_a   1.000
_cell.length_b   1.000
_cell.length_c   1.000
_cell.angle_alpha   90.00
_cell.angle_beta   90.00
_cell.angle_gamma   90.00
#
_symmetry.space_group_name_H-M   'P 1'
#
loop_
_entity.id
_entity.type
_entity.pdbx_description
1 polymer ?
#
loop_
_entity_poly.entity_id
_entity_poly.type
_entity_poly.pdbx_seq_one_letter_code
_entity_poly.pdbx_strand_id
1 'polypeptide(L)'
;MPPASATKVLAIHRVPPPPPTGTTNDQAAGVGTTIVTSFRVFPALPFRARWIARITEFEWNHFFADVQEKGPFKDWHHRHDFLAQTRDGVTGTLVHDVIDYEVGFGFAGVIANSLLVRRQMEGTFAERQQRLAQLLAQQY
;
A
#
# COMPACT_ATOMS: atom_id res chain seq x y z
N MET A 1 20.09 6.39 -9.59
CA MET A 1 19.47 5.10 -10.00
C MET A 1 18.15 4.92 -9.24
N PRO A 2 17.06 4.65 -9.89
CA PRO A 2 15.86 4.28 -9.15
C PRO A 2 16.14 2.97 -8.40
N PRO A 3 15.65 2.82 -7.15
CA PRO A 3 15.88 1.62 -6.37
C PRO A 3 15.36 0.40 -7.14
N ALA A 4 16.10 -0.70 -7.06
CA ALA A 4 15.85 -1.93 -7.80
C ALA A 4 14.47 -2.57 -7.50
N SER A 5 13.81 -2.12 -6.43
CA SER A 5 12.49 -2.55 -5.96
C SER A 5 11.33 -1.71 -6.46
N ALA A 6 11.54 -0.75 -7.37
CA ALA A 6 10.50 0.17 -7.79
C ALA A 6 9.23 -0.58 -8.24
N THR A 7 8.21 -0.51 -7.43
CA THR A 7 6.87 -0.96 -7.75
C THR A 7 6.32 -0.09 -8.89
N LYS A 8 5.82 -0.73 -9.94
CA LYS A 8 5.15 -0.04 -11.06
C LYS A 8 3.67 -0.28 -10.98
N VAL A 9 2.89 0.78 -11.01
CA VAL A 9 1.44 0.69 -11.19
C VAL A 9 1.17 0.43 -12.67
N LEU A 10 0.46 -0.66 -12.97
CA LEU A 10 0.12 -1.08 -14.32
C LEU A 10 -1.30 -0.65 -14.69
N ALA A 11 -2.24 -0.75 -13.76
CA ALA A 11 -3.62 -0.36 -13.96
C ALA A 11 -4.29 -0.03 -12.63
N ILE A 12 -5.28 0.87 -12.67
CA ILE A 12 -6.18 1.17 -11.57
C ILE A 12 -7.60 1.14 -12.11
N HIS A 13 -8.42 0.24 -11.60
CA HIS A 13 -9.85 0.16 -11.88
C HIS A 13 -10.59 0.76 -10.69
N ARG A 14 -10.94 2.04 -10.78
CA ARG A 14 -11.56 2.78 -9.70
C ARG A 14 -13.04 2.48 -9.57
N VAL A 15 -13.49 2.33 -8.34
CA VAL A 15 -14.87 2.41 -7.93
C VAL A 15 -14.97 3.60 -6.97
N PRO A 16 -15.68 4.68 -7.34
CA PRO A 16 -15.79 5.84 -6.46
C PRO A 16 -16.52 5.44 -5.17
N PRO A 17 -16.08 5.93 -4.01
CA PRO A 17 -16.85 5.76 -2.78
C PRO A 17 -18.11 6.62 -2.81
N PRO A 18 -19.15 6.31 -1.98
CA PRO A 18 -20.27 7.20 -1.80
C PRO A 18 -19.75 8.60 -1.42
N PRO A 19 -20.24 9.67 -2.07
CA PRO A 19 -19.77 11.01 -1.76
C PRO A 19 -20.11 11.36 -0.30
N PRO A 20 -19.19 11.97 0.44
CA PRO A 20 -19.56 12.61 1.69
C PRO A 20 -20.56 13.71 1.37
N THR A 21 -21.49 13.97 2.27
CA THR A 21 -22.54 14.98 2.10
C THR A 21 -21.95 16.30 1.57
N GLY A 22 -22.24 16.61 0.30
CA GLY A 22 -21.91 17.89 -0.32
C GLY A 22 -20.70 17.96 -1.25
N THR A 23 -19.95 16.86 -1.47
CA THR A 23 -18.81 16.85 -2.42
C THR A 23 -18.80 15.62 -3.29
N THR A 24 -18.68 15.81 -4.61
CA THR A 24 -18.33 14.74 -5.55
C THR A 24 -16.80 14.72 -5.67
N ASN A 25 -16.16 13.63 -5.28
CA ASN A 25 -14.74 13.44 -5.51
C ASN A 25 -14.51 12.23 -6.44
N ASP A 26 -14.52 12.49 -7.74
CA ASP A 26 -14.31 11.46 -8.77
C ASP A 26 -12.89 10.88 -8.76
N GLN A 27 -11.99 11.48 -8.00
CA GLN A 27 -10.60 11.03 -7.88
C GLN A 27 -10.41 9.99 -6.76
N ALA A 28 -11.36 9.86 -5.85
CA ALA A 28 -11.25 8.92 -4.74
C ALA A 28 -11.48 7.48 -5.21
N ALA A 29 -10.82 6.55 -4.53
CA ALA A 29 -10.91 5.11 -4.77
C ALA A 29 -11.57 4.45 -3.57
N GLY A 30 -12.80 3.96 -3.74
CA GLY A 30 -13.59 3.30 -2.71
C GLY A 30 -13.55 1.78 -2.79
N VAL A 31 -14.43 1.15 -2.03
CA VAL A 31 -14.59 -0.32 -1.98
C VAL A 31 -14.83 -0.87 -3.39
N GLY A 32 -14.12 -1.95 -3.74
CA GLY A 32 -14.18 -2.56 -5.06
C GLY A 32 -13.09 -2.07 -6.03
N THR A 33 -12.41 -0.97 -5.72
CA THR A 33 -11.25 -0.52 -6.51
C THR A 33 -10.17 -1.60 -6.52
N THR A 34 -9.66 -1.91 -7.71
CA THR A 34 -8.50 -2.80 -7.87
C THR A 34 -7.31 -2.06 -8.41
N ILE A 35 -6.14 -2.38 -7.87
CA ILE A 35 -4.87 -1.81 -8.26
C ILE A 35 -3.95 -2.94 -8.69
N VAL A 36 -3.51 -2.89 -9.94
CA VAL A 36 -2.57 -3.86 -10.51
C VAL A 36 -1.18 -3.26 -10.48
N THR A 37 -0.28 -3.89 -9.77
CA THR A 37 1.11 -3.48 -9.67
C THR A 37 2.06 -4.58 -10.13
N SER A 38 3.28 -4.21 -10.44
CA SER A 38 4.39 -5.11 -10.75
C SER A 38 5.58 -4.70 -9.90
N PHE A 39 6.21 -5.66 -9.25
CA PHE A 39 7.38 -5.43 -8.41
C PHE A 39 8.42 -6.53 -8.61
N ARG A 40 9.67 -6.25 -8.24
CA ARG A 40 10.72 -7.25 -8.21
C ARG A 40 10.67 -7.99 -6.88
N VAL A 41 10.54 -9.33 -6.95
CA VAL A 41 10.55 -10.17 -5.74
C VAL A 41 11.93 -10.16 -5.09
N PHE A 42 12.97 -10.20 -5.92
CA PHE A 42 14.37 -10.10 -5.48
C PHE A 42 15.08 -9.02 -6.29
N PRO A 43 15.78 -8.07 -5.64
CA PRO A 43 16.49 -6.99 -6.35
C PRO A 43 17.50 -7.48 -7.37
N ALA A 44 18.17 -8.63 -7.12
CA ALA A 44 19.20 -9.21 -7.97
C ALA A 44 18.66 -10.02 -9.16
N LEU A 45 17.35 -10.33 -9.21
CA LEU A 45 16.77 -11.14 -10.26
C LEU A 45 15.90 -10.29 -11.20
N PRO A 46 15.90 -10.62 -12.51
CA PRO A 46 15.12 -9.86 -13.50
C PRO A 46 13.61 -10.12 -13.42
N PHE A 47 13.18 -11.06 -12.60
CA PHE A 47 11.79 -11.48 -12.52
C PHE A 47 10.93 -10.47 -11.75
N ARG A 48 9.80 -10.14 -12.33
CA ARG A 48 8.78 -9.29 -11.72
C ARG A 48 7.52 -10.11 -11.42
N ALA A 49 7.01 -9.96 -10.21
CA ALA A 49 5.72 -10.51 -9.84
C ALA A 49 4.61 -9.47 -10.09
N ARG A 50 3.43 -9.97 -10.39
CA ARG A 50 2.21 -9.18 -10.49
C ARG A 50 1.45 -9.26 -9.19
N TRP A 51 0.97 -8.12 -8.72
CA TRP A 51 0.15 -7.99 -7.53
C TRP A 51 -1.15 -7.30 -7.88
N ILE A 52 -2.26 -7.88 -7.47
CA ILE A 52 -3.57 -7.27 -7.56
C ILE A 52 -4.09 -7.07 -6.15
N ALA A 53 -4.25 -5.81 -5.77
CA ALA A 53 -4.87 -5.41 -4.52
C ALA A 53 -6.30 -4.92 -4.79
N ARG A 54 -7.22 -5.22 -3.88
CA ARG A 54 -8.60 -4.73 -3.91
C ARG A 54 -8.94 -4.05 -2.61
N ILE A 55 -9.52 -2.85 -2.70
CA ILE A 55 -10.04 -2.14 -1.54
C ILE A 55 -11.32 -2.83 -1.08
N THR A 56 -11.35 -3.27 0.17
CA THR A 56 -12.47 -3.98 0.79
C THR A 56 -13.19 -3.16 1.83
N GLU A 57 -12.52 -2.16 2.40
CA GLU A 57 -13.06 -1.29 3.44
C GLU A 57 -12.69 0.15 3.14
N PHE A 58 -13.59 1.08 3.42
CA PHE A 58 -13.37 2.50 3.21
C PHE A 58 -14.27 3.34 4.11
N GLU A 59 -13.69 4.31 4.79
CA GLU A 59 -14.39 5.33 5.54
C GLU A 59 -13.71 6.69 5.32
N TRP A 60 -14.48 7.68 4.87
CA TRP A 60 -13.95 9.02 4.58
C TRP A 60 -13.18 9.61 5.76
N ASN A 61 -11.98 10.12 5.46
CA ASN A 61 -11.07 10.77 6.41
C ASN A 61 -10.61 9.91 7.60
N HIS A 62 -10.99 8.63 7.66
CA HIS A 62 -10.63 7.73 8.74
C HIS A 62 -9.70 6.62 8.29
N PHE A 63 -10.12 5.80 7.36
CA PHE A 63 -9.29 4.67 6.90
C PHE A 63 -9.77 4.09 5.57
N PHE A 64 -8.92 3.32 4.95
CA PHE A 64 -9.28 2.30 3.99
C PHE A 64 -8.41 1.06 4.18
N ALA A 65 -8.89 -0.08 3.73
CA ALA A 65 -8.12 -1.32 3.75
C ALA A 65 -8.20 -2.05 2.42
N ASP A 66 -7.12 -2.72 2.07
CA ASP A 66 -7.03 -3.55 0.89
C ASP A 66 -6.55 -4.96 1.22
N VAL A 67 -6.95 -5.90 0.39
CA VAL A 67 -6.51 -7.29 0.43
C VAL A 67 -5.80 -7.65 -0.87
N GLN A 68 -4.90 -8.61 -0.79
CA GLN A 68 -4.33 -9.21 -1.98
C GLN A 68 -5.37 -10.12 -2.63
N GLU A 69 -5.76 -9.81 -3.86
CA GLU A 69 -6.59 -10.69 -4.69
C GLU A 69 -5.72 -11.67 -5.47
N LYS A 70 -4.55 -11.23 -5.91
CA LYS A 70 -3.54 -12.05 -6.56
C LYS A 70 -2.15 -11.54 -6.21
N GLY A 71 -1.29 -12.45 -5.79
CA GLY A 71 0.08 -12.10 -5.41
C GLY A 71 0.81 -13.24 -4.72
N PRO A 72 2.01 -12.98 -4.20
CA PRO A 72 2.89 -14.02 -3.66
C PRO A 72 2.55 -14.46 -2.23
N PHE A 73 1.70 -13.73 -1.52
CA PHE A 73 1.32 -14.09 -0.16
C PHE A 73 0.14 -15.05 -0.15
N LYS A 74 0.03 -15.88 0.87
CA LYS A 74 -1.14 -16.71 1.11
C LYS A 74 -2.30 -15.86 1.61
N ASP A 75 -1.99 -14.90 2.49
CA ASP A 75 -2.93 -13.92 3.01
C ASP A 75 -2.25 -12.56 3.12
N TRP A 76 -3.04 -11.50 2.89
CA TRP A 76 -2.57 -10.13 2.97
C TRP A 76 -3.75 -9.20 3.22
N HIS A 77 -3.69 -8.48 4.34
CA HIS A 77 -4.61 -7.40 4.67
C HIS A 77 -3.80 -6.17 5.07
N HIS A 78 -4.05 -5.06 4.40
CA HIS A 78 -3.36 -3.81 4.64
C HIS A 78 -4.36 -2.70 4.94
N ARG A 79 -4.29 -2.14 6.14
CA ARG A 79 -5.13 -1.05 6.60
C ARG A 79 -4.32 0.23 6.71
N HIS A 80 -4.86 1.29 6.15
CA HIS A 80 -4.33 2.65 6.21
C HIS A 80 -5.25 3.50 7.08
N ASP A 81 -4.80 3.89 8.26
CA ASP A 81 -5.54 4.80 9.15
C ASP A 81 -5.05 6.24 8.97
N PHE A 82 -5.97 7.19 9.01
CA PHE A 82 -5.71 8.62 8.94
C PHE A 82 -6.18 9.29 10.23
N LEU A 83 -5.24 9.79 11.01
CA LEU A 83 -5.49 10.36 12.33
C LEU A 83 -5.09 11.83 12.35
N ALA A 84 -6.02 12.71 12.70
CA ALA A 84 -5.68 14.10 12.94
C ALA A 84 -4.73 14.19 14.15
N GLN A 85 -3.60 14.86 13.99
CA GLN A 85 -2.60 15.01 15.03
C GLN A 85 -2.05 16.44 15.04
N THR A 86 -1.91 17.00 16.22
CA THR A 86 -1.21 18.29 16.41
C THR A 86 0.13 18.03 17.07
N ARG A 87 1.21 18.50 16.46
CA ARG A 87 2.57 18.42 17.00
C ARG A 87 3.21 19.80 16.88
N ASP A 88 3.75 20.31 17.99
CA ASP A 88 4.41 21.62 18.07
C ASP A 88 3.54 22.78 17.52
N GLY A 89 2.23 22.73 17.78
CA GLY A 89 1.27 23.74 17.33
C GLY A 89 0.84 23.62 15.86
N VAL A 90 1.36 22.64 15.12
CA VAL A 90 0.99 22.38 13.72
C VAL A 90 0.05 21.18 13.65
N THR A 91 -1.13 21.39 13.07
CA THR A 91 -2.09 20.31 12.84
C THR A 91 -1.82 19.63 11.49
N GLY A 92 -1.76 18.32 11.52
CA GLY A 92 -1.53 17.49 10.34
C GLY A 92 -2.28 16.18 10.44
N THR A 93 -2.01 15.29 9.49
CA THR A 93 -2.57 13.94 9.45
C THR A 93 -1.45 12.93 9.68
N LEU A 94 -1.60 12.10 10.71
CA LEU A 94 -0.77 10.91 10.87
C LEU A 94 -1.35 9.79 10.00
N VAL A 95 -0.54 9.26 9.11
CA VAL A 95 -0.85 8.05 8.34
C VAL A 95 -0.23 6.85 9.06
N HIS A 96 -1.05 5.89 9.44
CA HIS A 96 -0.63 4.68 10.14
C HIS A 96 -0.99 3.46 9.31
N ASP A 97 0.01 2.68 8.95
CA ASP A 97 -0.14 1.45 8.15
C ASP A 97 -0.09 0.23 9.07
N VAL A 98 -1.09 -0.64 8.98
CA VAL A 98 -1.15 -1.93 9.65
C VAL A 98 -1.24 -3.02 8.60
N ILE A 99 -0.30 -3.97 8.65
CA ILE A 99 -0.21 -5.04 7.67
C ILE A 99 -0.20 -6.38 8.38
N ASP A 100 -1.23 -7.18 8.09
CA ASP A 100 -1.32 -8.57 8.48
C ASP A 100 -1.07 -9.44 7.24
N TYR A 101 -0.11 -10.34 7.31
CA TYR A 101 0.22 -11.18 6.18
C TYR A 101 0.67 -12.58 6.58
N GLU A 102 0.43 -13.53 5.69
CA GLU A 102 0.91 -14.91 5.79
C GLU A 102 1.67 -15.29 4.51
N VAL A 103 2.88 -15.84 4.68
CA VAL A 103 3.68 -16.35 3.57
C VAL A 103 3.22 -17.76 3.21
N GLY A 104 2.91 -18.02 1.92
CA GLY A 104 2.44 -19.32 1.48
C GLY A 104 3.52 -20.41 1.46
N PHE A 105 3.07 -21.68 1.50
CA PHE A 105 3.95 -22.85 1.49
C PHE A 105 4.81 -23.02 0.22
N GLY A 106 4.43 -22.39 -0.91
CA GLY A 106 5.24 -22.35 -2.13
C GLY A 106 6.60 -21.66 -1.96
N PHE A 107 6.80 -21.00 -0.84
CA PHE A 107 8.03 -20.33 -0.43
C PHE A 107 8.72 -21.05 0.74
N ALA A 108 8.62 -22.38 0.83
CA ALA A 108 9.23 -23.16 1.92
C ALA A 108 10.72 -22.87 2.13
N GLY A 109 11.45 -22.50 1.07
CA GLY A 109 12.80 -21.98 1.15
C GLY A 109 12.91 -20.54 1.69
N VAL A 110 11.82 -19.78 1.69
CA VAL A 110 11.76 -18.39 2.17
C VAL A 110 11.38 -18.33 3.66
N ILE A 111 10.79 -19.39 4.22
CA ILE A 111 10.50 -19.49 5.67
C ILE A 111 11.80 -19.42 6.47
N ALA A 112 12.89 -19.98 5.97
CA ALA A 112 14.24 -19.79 6.51
C ALA A 112 14.71 -18.32 6.43
N ASN A 113 14.08 -17.49 5.57
CA ASN A 113 14.38 -16.08 5.32
C ASN A 113 13.23 -15.15 5.73
N SER A 114 12.37 -15.55 6.67
CA SER A 114 11.30 -14.68 7.19
C SER A 114 11.83 -13.33 7.65
N LEU A 115 13.05 -13.30 8.18
CA LEU A 115 13.75 -12.06 8.55
C LEU A 115 14.08 -11.20 7.32
N LEU A 116 14.40 -11.80 6.18
CA LEU A 116 14.71 -11.10 4.94
C LEU A 116 13.44 -10.48 4.33
N VAL A 117 12.34 -11.23 4.31
CA VAL A 117 11.04 -10.74 3.87
C VAL A 117 10.59 -9.55 4.74
N ARG A 118 10.71 -9.68 6.06
CA ARG A 118 10.38 -8.61 7.01
C ARG A 118 11.21 -7.35 6.75
N ARG A 119 12.52 -7.47 6.61
CA ARG A 119 13.41 -6.33 6.31
C ARG A 119 13.08 -5.68 4.97
N GLN A 120 12.76 -6.48 3.96
CA GLN A 120 12.37 -5.98 2.65
C GLN A 120 11.04 -5.22 2.70
N MET A 121 10.09 -5.70 3.50
CA MET A 121 8.82 -5.03 3.76
C MET A 121 9.03 -3.70 4.48
N GLU A 122 9.78 -3.71 5.58
CA GLU A 122 10.10 -2.50 6.35
C GLU A 122 10.78 -1.44 5.47
N GLY A 123 11.74 -1.84 4.64
CA GLY A 123 12.41 -0.94 3.69
C GLY A 123 11.47 -0.36 2.64
N THR A 124 10.60 -1.18 2.07
CA THR A 124 9.61 -0.76 1.06
C THR A 124 8.62 0.25 1.63
N PHE A 125 8.12 0.02 2.85
CA PHE A 125 7.18 0.93 3.49
C PHE A 125 7.84 2.22 3.95
N ALA A 126 9.06 2.18 4.48
CA ALA A 126 9.82 3.37 4.81
C ALA A 126 10.04 4.27 3.59
N GLU A 127 10.38 3.69 2.44
CA GLU A 127 10.54 4.43 1.18
C GLU A 127 9.22 5.05 0.70
N ARG A 128 8.12 4.31 0.78
CA ARG A 128 6.78 4.81 0.44
C ARG A 128 6.35 5.97 1.30
N GLN A 129 6.58 5.91 2.60
CA GLN A 129 6.27 6.99 3.53
C GLN A 129 7.07 8.26 3.23
N GLN A 130 8.37 8.12 2.96
CA GLN A 130 9.21 9.26 2.56
C GLN A 130 8.73 9.88 1.25
N ARG A 131 8.39 9.06 0.26
CA ARG A 131 7.89 9.53 -1.03
C ARG A 131 6.54 10.23 -0.90
N LEU A 132 5.64 9.70 -0.10
CA LEU A 132 4.35 10.34 0.19
C LEU A 132 4.55 11.71 0.84
N ALA A 133 5.41 11.82 1.85
CA ALA A 133 5.73 13.08 2.50
C ALA A 133 6.30 14.12 1.51
N GLN A 134 7.19 13.69 0.61
CA GLN A 134 7.76 14.55 -0.44
C GLN A 134 6.70 15.05 -1.42
N LEU A 135 5.79 14.17 -1.87
CA LEU A 135 4.72 14.53 -2.80
C LEU A 135 3.73 15.52 -2.17
N LEU A 136 3.38 15.32 -0.92
CA LEU A 136 2.48 16.23 -0.20
C LEU A 136 3.14 17.59 0.05
N ALA A 137 4.43 17.62 0.38
CA ALA A 137 5.17 18.88 0.57
C ALA A 137 5.30 19.72 -0.72
N GLN A 138 5.16 19.11 -1.91
CA GLN A 138 5.21 19.85 -3.18
C GLN A 138 3.87 20.48 -3.57
N GLN A 139 2.78 20.15 -2.88
CA GLN A 139 1.44 20.67 -3.16
C GLN A 139 1.08 21.90 -2.33
N TYR A 140 1.93 22.28 -1.39
CA TYR A 140 1.81 23.45 -0.54
C TYR A 140 3.07 24.32 -0.64
#